data_caec0956d881f388e673c43de7c111fc
#
_entry.id   caec0956d881f388e673c43de7c111fc
#
_cell.length_a   1.000
_cell.length_b   1.000
_cell.length_c   1.000
_cell.angle_alpha   90.00
_cell.angle_beta   90.00
_cell.angle_gamma   90.00
#
_symmetry.space_group_name_H-M   'P 1'
#
loop_
_entity.id
_entity.type
_entity.pdbx_description
1 polymer ?
#
loop_
_entity_poly.entity_id
_entity_poly.type
_entity_poly.pdbx_seq_one_letter_code
_entity_poly.pdbx_strand_id
1 'polypeptide(L)'
;FSIAPAYQPSPRPDTRNRRSIYAYQVRGQADPFSELFNQPNPNESCEMRESAAVTPQTFALLNSDMMNDRAIAAATLIVSRSQNDPQVANDFDDEKSALGTQRINKAFQLILKRNATPDELARLTKYGSRMIAYHHDHEPSETIYPTSITRSLVEEFSGRPFEYEEILPVFQSYQPDIKANQVPPVTRAMADICLLLFNTNEFIYVE
;
A
#
# COMPACT_ATOMS: atom_id res chain seq x y z
N PHE A 1 -32.60 9.67 9.40
CA PHE A 1 -31.35 8.90 9.43
C PHE A 1 -30.34 9.55 8.50
N SER A 2 -29.20 9.98 9.02
CA SER A 2 -28.08 10.41 8.19
C SER A 2 -27.24 9.17 7.87
N ILE A 3 -27.32 8.72 6.64
CA ILE A 3 -26.47 7.62 6.15
C ILE A 3 -25.05 8.18 6.09
N ALA A 4 -24.11 7.53 6.78
CA ALA A 4 -22.72 7.91 6.67
C ALA A 4 -22.24 7.74 5.22
N PRO A 5 -21.73 8.78 4.58
CA PRO A 5 -21.22 8.69 3.22
C PRO A 5 -20.03 7.72 3.15
N ALA A 6 -19.75 7.18 1.96
CA ALA A 6 -18.58 6.34 1.76
C ALA A 6 -17.30 7.15 2.01
N TYR A 7 -16.29 6.51 2.61
CA TYR A 7 -14.98 7.13 2.80
C TYR A 7 -14.36 7.47 1.43
N GLN A 8 -13.89 8.70 1.31
CA GLN A 8 -13.23 9.19 0.12
C GLN A 8 -11.84 9.72 0.48
N PRO A 9 -10.77 9.15 -0.08
CA PRO A 9 -9.41 9.62 0.18
C PRO A 9 -9.18 11.00 -0.46
N SER A 10 -8.13 11.70 -0.04
CA SER A 10 -7.74 12.94 -0.72
C SER A 10 -7.41 12.67 -2.20
N PRO A 11 -7.90 13.51 -3.14
CA PRO A 11 -7.72 13.26 -4.58
C PRO A 11 -6.27 13.36 -5.04
N ARG A 12 -5.42 14.09 -4.33
CA ARG A 12 -4.03 14.36 -4.71
C ARG A 12 -3.04 13.52 -3.91
N PRO A 13 -2.02 12.90 -4.55
CA PRO A 13 -1.02 12.08 -3.87
C PRO A 13 -0.21 12.84 -2.81
N ASP A 14 0.13 14.12 -3.07
CA ASP A 14 0.91 14.96 -2.15
C ASP A 14 0.17 15.27 -0.85
N THR A 15 -1.14 15.23 -0.84
CA THR A 15 -1.98 15.40 0.35
C THR A 15 -2.37 14.07 1.00
N ARG A 16 -2.59 13.04 0.20
CA ARG A 16 -2.93 11.69 0.66
C ARG A 16 -1.74 10.96 1.28
N ASN A 17 -0.54 11.13 0.70
CA ASN A 17 0.67 10.38 1.05
C ASN A 17 1.45 11.04 2.18
N ARG A 18 0.76 11.52 3.22
CA ARG A 18 1.33 12.11 4.44
C ARG A 18 1.19 11.17 5.63
N ARG A 19 1.88 11.50 6.71
CA ARG A 19 1.66 10.82 8.00
C ARG A 19 0.20 11.01 8.43
N SER A 20 -0.43 9.98 8.99
CA SER A 20 -1.85 9.96 9.36
C SER A 20 -2.29 11.14 10.24
N ILE A 21 -1.37 11.71 11.03
CA ILE A 21 -1.63 12.91 11.85
C ILE A 21 -2.00 14.15 10.99
N TYR A 22 -1.60 14.18 9.71
CA TYR A 22 -1.92 15.27 8.77
C TYR A 22 -3.05 14.90 7.80
N ALA A 23 -3.62 13.69 7.94
CA ALA A 23 -4.74 13.28 7.12
C ALA A 23 -5.98 14.11 7.45
N TYR A 24 -6.77 14.40 6.41
CA TYR A 24 -8.05 15.05 6.60
C TYR A 24 -8.99 14.13 7.37
N GLN A 25 -9.53 14.64 8.47
CA GLN A 25 -10.44 13.88 9.32
C GLN A 25 -11.85 14.48 9.23
N VAL A 26 -12.82 13.62 8.99
CA VAL A 26 -14.24 13.98 8.91
C VAL A 26 -14.97 13.31 10.07
N ARG A 27 -15.85 14.07 10.73
CA ARG A 27 -16.72 13.49 11.77
C ARG A 27 -17.59 12.40 11.17
N GLY A 28 -17.69 11.28 11.85
CA GLY A 28 -18.49 10.14 11.41
C GLY A 28 -17.86 9.27 10.30
N GLN A 29 -16.65 9.60 9.85
CA GLN A 29 -15.91 8.81 8.89
C GLN A 29 -14.51 8.51 9.42
N ALA A 30 -14.27 7.27 9.80
CA ALA A 30 -12.91 6.79 10.07
C ALA A 30 -12.26 6.33 8.75
N ASP A 31 -10.95 6.54 8.65
CA ASP A 31 -10.17 5.90 7.59
C ASP A 31 -10.19 4.38 7.80
N PRO A 32 -10.64 3.58 6.81
CA PRO A 32 -10.82 2.13 6.97
C PRO A 32 -9.54 1.39 7.40
N PHE A 33 -8.37 1.85 6.95
CA PHE A 33 -7.11 1.24 7.37
C PHE A 33 -6.80 1.56 8.84
N SER A 34 -6.96 2.81 9.26
CA SER A 34 -6.71 3.25 10.63
C SER A 34 -7.71 2.65 11.62
N GLU A 35 -8.95 2.41 11.20
CA GLU A 35 -9.99 1.76 12.00
C GLU A 35 -9.57 0.33 12.41
N LEU A 36 -8.96 -0.43 11.48
CA LEU A 36 -8.41 -1.76 11.78
C LEU A 36 -7.32 -1.74 12.86
N PHE A 37 -6.67 -0.59 13.06
CA PHE A 37 -5.63 -0.38 14.08
C PHE A 37 -6.14 0.38 15.30
N ASN A 38 -7.43 0.24 15.62
CA ASN A 38 -8.09 0.86 16.77
C ASN A 38 -7.89 2.38 16.83
N GLN A 39 -8.08 3.07 15.69
CA GLN A 39 -8.18 4.51 15.71
C GLN A 39 -9.35 4.93 16.64
N PRO A 40 -9.14 5.88 17.57
CA PRO A 40 -10.23 6.40 18.38
C PRO A 40 -11.36 6.93 17.51
N ASN A 41 -12.60 6.74 17.97
CA ASN A 41 -13.76 7.32 17.31
C ASN A 41 -13.58 8.86 17.21
N PRO A 42 -13.60 9.44 16.00
CA PRO A 42 -13.37 10.87 15.81
C PRO A 42 -14.46 11.76 16.44
N ASN A 43 -15.57 11.17 16.89
CA ASN A 43 -16.68 11.88 17.53
C ASN A 43 -16.61 11.89 19.06
N GLU A 44 -15.70 11.12 19.67
CA GLU A 44 -15.62 10.91 21.09
C GLU A 44 -14.22 11.22 21.63
N SER A 45 -14.16 11.63 22.88
CA SER A 45 -12.88 11.74 23.59
C SER A 45 -12.41 10.36 23.99
N CYS A 46 -11.15 10.04 23.69
CA CYS A 46 -10.53 8.76 24.04
C CYS A 46 -9.36 9.03 25.00
N GLU A 47 -9.49 8.61 26.24
CA GLU A 47 -8.44 8.76 27.27
C GLU A 47 -7.31 7.75 27.03
N MET A 48 -7.63 6.55 26.60
CA MET A 48 -6.68 5.48 26.37
C MET A 48 -7.11 4.61 25.17
N ARG A 49 -6.17 4.31 24.28
CA ARG A 49 -6.42 3.40 23.16
C ARG A 49 -6.33 1.96 23.66
N GLU A 50 -7.29 1.15 23.25
CA GLU A 50 -7.19 -0.30 23.44
C GLU A 50 -6.12 -0.88 22.52
N SER A 51 -5.26 -1.72 23.07
CA SER A 51 -4.30 -2.48 22.31
C SER A 51 -4.94 -3.81 21.88
N ALA A 52 -5.18 -3.98 20.60
CA ALA A 52 -5.64 -5.25 20.05
C ALA A 52 -4.74 -5.67 18.90
N ALA A 53 -4.23 -6.90 18.96
CA ALA A 53 -3.56 -7.57 17.85
C ALA A 53 -4.55 -8.60 17.29
N VAL A 54 -5.12 -8.30 16.12
CA VAL A 54 -6.13 -9.15 15.49
C VAL A 54 -5.72 -9.54 14.07
N THR A 55 -6.14 -10.73 13.66
CA THR A 55 -5.85 -11.28 12.31
C THR A 55 -6.14 -10.31 11.16
N PRO A 56 -7.24 -9.54 11.15
CA PRO A 56 -7.49 -8.56 10.09
C PRO A 56 -6.37 -7.52 9.88
N GLN A 57 -5.64 -7.14 10.92
CA GLN A 57 -4.50 -6.20 10.81
C GLN A 57 -3.38 -6.79 9.94
N THR A 58 -3.03 -8.06 10.15
CA THR A 58 -2.02 -8.76 9.33
C THR A 58 -2.46 -8.84 7.86
N PHE A 59 -3.72 -9.18 7.61
CA PHE A 59 -4.25 -9.20 6.25
C PHE A 59 -4.26 -7.81 5.60
N ALA A 60 -4.57 -6.76 6.35
CA ALA A 60 -4.52 -5.39 5.84
C ALA A 60 -3.10 -4.97 5.47
N LEU A 61 -2.10 -5.30 6.29
CA LEU A 61 -0.70 -4.98 6.02
C LEU A 61 -0.18 -5.70 4.76
N LEU A 62 -0.66 -6.91 4.47
CA LEU A 62 -0.22 -7.69 3.31
C LEU A 62 -1.01 -7.38 2.03
N ASN A 63 -2.31 -7.07 2.14
CA ASN A 63 -3.20 -7.08 0.99
C ASN A 63 -3.88 -5.72 0.70
N SER A 64 -3.72 -4.69 1.57
CA SER A 64 -4.37 -3.41 1.28
C SER A 64 -3.72 -2.70 0.10
N ASP A 65 -4.54 -2.05 -0.71
CA ASP A 65 -4.08 -1.23 -1.84
C ASP A 65 -3.07 -0.17 -1.38
N MET A 66 -3.30 0.41 -0.20
CA MET A 66 -2.40 1.41 0.38
C MET A 66 -1.00 0.85 0.61
N MET A 67 -0.86 -0.35 1.19
CA MET A 67 0.46 -0.95 1.44
C MET A 67 1.13 -1.38 0.14
N ASN A 68 0.37 -1.90 -0.82
CA ASN A 68 0.88 -2.23 -2.15
C ASN A 68 1.37 -0.98 -2.89
N ASP A 69 0.63 0.12 -2.87
CA ASP A 69 1.04 1.39 -3.48
C ASP A 69 2.34 1.93 -2.84
N ARG A 70 2.49 1.80 -1.51
CA ARG A 70 3.72 2.17 -0.79
C ARG A 70 4.90 1.30 -1.20
N ALA A 71 4.67 -0.01 -1.35
CA ALA A 71 5.70 -0.95 -1.79
C ALA A 71 6.17 -0.64 -3.22
N ILE A 72 5.23 -0.34 -4.13
CA ILE A 72 5.54 0.07 -5.51
C ILE A 72 6.32 1.39 -5.53
N ALA A 73 5.91 2.38 -4.74
CA ALA A 73 6.61 3.66 -4.63
C ALA A 73 8.04 3.49 -4.10
N ALA A 74 8.24 2.67 -3.06
CA ALA A 74 9.55 2.35 -2.52
C ALA A 74 10.42 1.63 -3.55
N ALA A 75 9.88 0.64 -4.24
CA ALA A 75 10.57 -0.10 -5.29
C ALA A 75 10.98 0.80 -6.46
N THR A 76 10.08 1.66 -6.92
CA THR A 76 10.37 2.64 -7.98
C THR A 76 11.50 3.57 -7.58
N LEU A 77 11.50 4.05 -6.33
CA LEU A 77 12.58 4.89 -5.79
C LEU A 77 13.93 4.15 -5.75
N ILE A 78 13.93 2.88 -5.33
CA ILE A 78 15.14 2.05 -5.26
C ILE A 78 15.69 1.80 -6.67
N VAL A 79 14.82 1.41 -7.61
CA VAL A 79 15.21 1.09 -8.99
C VAL A 79 15.73 2.35 -9.69
N SER A 80 15.04 3.49 -9.61
CA SER A 80 15.47 4.75 -10.25
C SER A 80 16.79 5.27 -9.70
N ARG A 81 17.01 5.21 -8.38
CA ARG A 81 18.29 5.62 -7.77
C ARG A 81 19.44 4.68 -8.15
N SER A 82 19.14 3.40 -8.38
CA SER A 82 20.15 2.43 -8.81
C SER A 82 20.58 2.65 -10.27
N GLN A 83 19.70 3.13 -11.12
CA GLN A 83 20.02 3.48 -12.51
C GLN A 83 20.96 4.68 -12.62
N ASN A 84 20.89 5.60 -11.67
CA ASN A 84 21.72 6.81 -11.65
C ASN A 84 23.06 6.62 -10.90
N ASP A 85 23.33 5.43 -10.38
CA ASP A 85 24.57 5.12 -9.66
C ASP A 85 25.57 4.46 -10.63
N PRO A 86 26.73 5.11 -10.95
CA PRO A 86 27.70 4.56 -11.91
C PRO A 86 28.28 3.21 -11.51
N GLN A 87 28.27 2.86 -10.23
CA GLN A 87 28.76 1.55 -9.74
C GLN A 87 27.76 0.42 -9.99
N VAL A 88 26.49 0.76 -10.20
CA VAL A 88 25.39 -0.19 -10.43
C VAL A 88 25.06 -0.34 -11.91
N ALA A 89 25.39 0.66 -12.73
CA ALA A 89 25.09 0.69 -14.16
C ALA A 89 25.75 -0.45 -14.97
N ASN A 90 26.85 -1.03 -14.47
CA ASN A 90 27.57 -2.12 -15.13
C ASN A 90 26.98 -3.52 -14.83
N ASP A 91 26.02 -3.65 -13.90
CA ASP A 91 25.40 -4.93 -13.54
C ASP A 91 24.11 -5.23 -14.34
N PHE A 92 23.81 -4.43 -15.39
CA PHE A 92 22.53 -4.50 -16.12
C PHE A 92 22.46 -5.52 -17.25
N ASP A 93 23.57 -6.21 -17.59
CA ASP A 93 23.62 -7.10 -18.75
C ASP A 93 22.94 -8.46 -18.55
N ASP A 94 22.48 -8.79 -17.33
CA ASP A 94 21.73 -9.99 -17.06
C ASP A 94 20.41 -9.66 -16.33
N GLU A 95 19.29 -10.07 -16.89
CA GLU A 95 17.96 -9.99 -16.29
C GLU A 95 17.90 -10.64 -14.88
N LYS A 96 18.83 -11.59 -14.63
CA LYS A 96 19.07 -12.24 -13.33
C LYS A 96 19.81 -11.33 -12.33
N SER A 97 20.59 -10.36 -12.82
CA SER A 97 21.28 -9.35 -12.02
C SER A 97 20.38 -8.15 -11.70
N ALA A 98 19.22 -8.04 -12.32
CA ALA A 98 18.31 -6.90 -12.17
C ALA A 98 17.80 -6.68 -10.73
N LEU A 99 17.77 -7.72 -9.90
CA LEU A 99 17.55 -7.67 -8.45
C LEU A 99 18.84 -7.88 -7.65
N GLY A 100 19.94 -7.32 -8.13
CA GLY A 100 21.25 -7.48 -7.52
C GLY A 100 21.27 -7.16 -6.01
N THR A 101 22.22 -7.75 -5.34
CA THR A 101 22.52 -7.59 -3.89
C THR A 101 22.44 -6.13 -3.43
N GLN A 102 22.83 -5.20 -4.27
CA GLN A 102 22.82 -3.76 -3.97
C GLN A 102 21.41 -3.19 -3.84
N ARG A 103 20.46 -3.57 -4.69
CA ARG A 103 19.07 -3.09 -4.61
C ARG A 103 18.36 -3.63 -3.38
N ILE A 104 18.60 -4.90 -3.05
CA ILE A 104 18.08 -5.50 -1.82
C ILE A 104 18.67 -4.76 -0.60
N ASN A 105 19.97 -4.50 -0.56
CA ASN A 105 20.57 -3.72 0.52
C ASN A 105 20.00 -2.31 0.60
N LYS A 106 19.77 -1.64 -0.53
CA LYS A 106 19.10 -0.32 -0.54
C LYS A 106 17.68 -0.40 0.04
N ALA A 107 16.93 -1.48 -0.22
CA ALA A 107 15.63 -1.69 0.40
C ALA A 107 15.74 -1.83 1.93
N PHE A 108 16.67 -2.63 2.42
CA PHE A 108 16.93 -2.76 3.86
C PHE A 108 17.34 -1.43 4.50
N GLN A 109 18.24 -0.69 3.88
CA GLN A 109 18.65 0.63 4.38
C GLN A 109 17.51 1.64 4.38
N LEU A 110 16.64 1.62 3.36
CA LEU A 110 15.50 2.52 3.26
C LEU A 110 14.45 2.20 4.33
N ILE A 111 14.12 0.93 4.50
CA ILE A 111 12.99 0.46 5.30
C ILE A 111 13.41 0.16 6.74
N LEU A 112 14.47 -0.64 6.93
CA LEU A 112 14.92 -1.14 8.24
C LEU A 112 16.16 -0.44 8.79
N LYS A 113 16.75 0.52 8.05
CA LYS A 113 17.93 1.31 8.46
C LYS A 113 19.19 0.48 8.74
N ARG A 114 19.27 -0.74 8.23
CA ARG A 114 20.44 -1.62 8.31
C ARG A 114 20.74 -2.28 6.96
N ASN A 115 21.86 -2.96 6.87
CA ASN A 115 22.16 -3.84 5.75
C ASN A 115 21.49 -5.21 5.93
N ALA A 116 21.18 -5.87 4.83
CA ALA A 116 20.74 -7.25 4.84
C ALA A 116 21.89 -8.18 5.23
N THR A 117 21.61 -9.23 5.98
CA THR A 117 22.55 -10.31 6.26
C THR A 117 22.79 -11.16 5.00
N PRO A 118 23.91 -11.91 4.92
CA PRO A 118 24.17 -12.80 3.78
C PRO A 118 23.02 -13.80 3.50
N ASP A 119 22.40 -14.32 4.55
CA ASP A 119 21.27 -15.24 4.45
C ASP A 119 20.02 -14.56 3.88
N GLU A 120 19.71 -13.34 4.35
CA GLU A 120 18.60 -12.53 3.83
C GLU A 120 18.81 -12.23 2.35
N LEU A 121 20.02 -11.81 1.98
CA LEU A 121 20.38 -11.55 0.58
C LEU A 121 20.18 -12.80 -0.30
N ALA A 122 20.69 -13.95 0.12
CA ALA A 122 20.56 -15.18 -0.64
C ALA A 122 19.09 -15.58 -0.85
N ARG A 123 18.29 -15.51 0.21
CA ARG A 123 16.85 -15.83 0.16
C ARG A 123 16.08 -14.85 -0.72
N LEU A 124 16.31 -13.55 -0.56
CA LEU A 124 15.57 -12.53 -1.29
C LEU A 124 15.99 -12.42 -2.75
N THR A 125 17.26 -12.68 -3.08
CA THR A 125 17.69 -12.79 -4.48
C THR A 125 16.99 -13.95 -5.19
N LYS A 126 16.94 -15.14 -4.54
CA LYS A 126 16.20 -16.30 -5.09
C LYS A 126 14.70 -16.02 -5.22
N TYR A 127 14.10 -15.39 -4.20
CA TYR A 127 12.69 -15.00 -4.22
C TYR A 127 12.41 -14.02 -5.35
N GLY A 128 13.20 -12.95 -5.44
CA GLY A 128 13.03 -11.91 -6.45
C GLY A 128 13.14 -12.43 -7.89
N SER A 129 14.12 -13.32 -8.18
CA SER A 129 14.24 -13.94 -9.51
C SER A 129 12.98 -14.76 -9.89
N ARG A 130 12.39 -15.45 -8.91
CA ARG A 130 11.13 -16.18 -9.11
C ARG A 130 9.96 -15.23 -9.35
N MET A 131 9.91 -14.10 -8.61
CA MET A 131 8.85 -13.11 -8.76
C MET A 131 8.95 -12.34 -10.07
N ILE A 132 10.15 -12.07 -10.58
CA ILE A 132 10.31 -11.51 -11.94
C ILE A 132 9.66 -12.42 -12.96
N ALA A 133 9.97 -13.72 -12.95
CA ALA A 133 9.37 -14.68 -13.88
C ALA A 133 7.83 -14.72 -13.72
N TYR A 134 7.34 -14.76 -12.47
CA TYR A 134 5.90 -14.71 -12.21
C TYR A 134 5.22 -13.47 -12.81
N HIS A 135 5.83 -12.29 -12.63
CA HIS A 135 5.28 -11.04 -13.12
C HIS A 135 5.40 -10.85 -14.65
N HIS A 136 6.26 -11.61 -15.32
CA HIS A 136 6.26 -11.70 -16.79
C HIS A 136 5.04 -12.46 -17.30
N ASP A 137 4.66 -13.54 -16.60
CA ASP A 137 3.55 -14.39 -17.00
C ASP A 137 2.17 -13.84 -16.54
N HIS A 138 2.18 -12.95 -15.56
CA HIS A 138 0.96 -12.40 -14.93
C HIS A 138 0.98 -10.88 -14.97
N GLU A 139 0.31 -10.31 -15.96
CA GLU A 139 0.12 -8.87 -16.04
C GLU A 139 -1.02 -8.43 -15.10
N PRO A 140 -0.81 -7.42 -14.26
CA PRO A 140 -1.85 -6.89 -13.40
C PRO A 140 -2.89 -6.13 -14.22
N SER A 141 -4.17 -6.28 -13.86
CA SER A 141 -5.26 -5.51 -14.45
C SER A 141 -5.16 -4.02 -14.10
N GLU A 142 -5.74 -3.20 -14.96
CA GLU A 142 -5.88 -1.78 -14.68
C GLU A 142 -6.82 -1.53 -13.49
N THR A 143 -6.43 -0.62 -12.60
CA THR A 143 -7.28 -0.22 -11.48
C THR A 143 -8.27 0.84 -11.94
N ILE A 144 -9.57 0.52 -11.83
CA ILE A 144 -10.66 1.43 -12.18
C ILE A 144 -11.19 2.07 -10.90
N TYR A 145 -11.33 3.39 -10.92
CA TYR A 145 -11.91 4.17 -9.82
C TYR A 145 -13.34 4.56 -10.18
N PRO A 146 -14.35 3.94 -9.53
CA PRO A 146 -15.74 4.25 -9.82
C PRO A 146 -16.08 5.67 -9.32
N THR A 147 -16.79 6.44 -10.16
CA THR A 147 -17.28 7.77 -9.79
C THR A 147 -18.59 7.73 -9.01
N SER A 148 -19.22 6.57 -8.98
CA SER A 148 -20.44 6.28 -8.21
C SER A 148 -20.46 4.83 -7.75
N ILE A 149 -21.20 4.54 -6.69
CA ILE A 149 -21.47 3.20 -6.18
C ILE A 149 -22.97 3.04 -5.92
N THR A 150 -23.52 1.85 -6.20
CA THR A 150 -24.88 1.49 -5.81
C THR A 150 -24.88 1.00 -4.38
N ARG A 151 -25.73 1.59 -3.53
CA ARG A 151 -25.93 1.15 -2.14
C ARG A 151 -27.36 0.65 -1.97
N SER A 152 -27.49 -0.44 -1.21
CA SER A 152 -28.79 -0.99 -0.84
C SER A 152 -29.07 -0.68 0.63
N LEU A 153 -30.28 -0.22 0.92
CA LEU A 153 -30.76 0.09 2.25
C LEU A 153 -32.17 -0.49 2.42
N VAL A 154 -32.59 -0.56 3.67
CA VAL A 154 -33.95 -0.94 4.04
C VAL A 154 -34.65 0.29 4.62
N GLU A 155 -35.83 0.62 4.07
CA GLU A 155 -36.65 1.68 4.61
C GLU A 155 -37.17 1.29 6.00
N GLU A 156 -36.97 2.18 6.96
CA GLU A 156 -37.21 1.89 8.39
C GLU A 156 -38.69 1.58 8.70
N PHE A 157 -39.62 2.29 8.06
CA PHE A 157 -41.05 2.15 8.35
C PHE A 157 -41.73 0.98 7.62
N SER A 158 -41.34 0.73 6.39
CA SER A 158 -41.99 -0.32 5.57
C SER A 158 -41.20 -1.62 5.53
N GLY A 159 -39.91 -1.61 5.95
CA GLY A 159 -39.01 -2.73 5.83
C GLY A 159 -38.64 -3.09 4.37
N ARG A 160 -38.98 -2.23 3.40
CA ARG A 160 -38.72 -2.51 1.98
C ARG A 160 -37.29 -2.13 1.60
N PRO A 161 -36.57 -3.02 0.92
CA PRO A 161 -35.25 -2.68 0.40
C PRO A 161 -35.38 -1.67 -0.75
N PHE A 162 -34.46 -0.73 -0.82
CA PHE A 162 -34.30 0.18 -1.95
C PHE A 162 -32.83 0.39 -2.26
N GLU A 163 -32.53 0.71 -3.50
CA GLU A 163 -31.20 1.01 -3.97
C GLU A 163 -31.10 2.47 -4.38
N TYR A 164 -29.95 3.06 -4.14
CA TYR A 164 -29.64 4.40 -4.61
C TYR A 164 -28.18 4.49 -5.05
N GLU A 165 -27.92 5.41 -5.95
CA GLU A 165 -26.57 5.70 -6.44
C GLU A 165 -25.96 6.79 -5.58
N GLU A 166 -24.84 6.47 -4.92
CA GLU A 166 -24.01 7.44 -4.21
C GLU A 166 -22.88 7.91 -5.13
N ILE A 167 -22.84 9.21 -5.40
CA ILE A 167 -21.77 9.83 -6.19
C ILE A 167 -20.53 9.98 -5.33
N LEU A 168 -19.37 9.65 -5.91
CA LEU A 168 -18.05 9.78 -5.28
C LEU A 168 -17.25 10.91 -5.95
N PRO A 169 -17.46 12.19 -5.57
CA PRO A 169 -16.90 13.34 -6.27
C PRO A 169 -15.38 13.36 -6.32
N VAL A 170 -14.72 12.77 -5.30
CA VAL A 170 -13.25 12.70 -5.23
C VAL A 170 -12.67 11.97 -6.43
N PHE A 171 -13.34 10.90 -6.90
CA PHE A 171 -12.84 10.10 -8.02
C PHE A 171 -13.01 10.77 -9.39
N GLN A 172 -13.75 11.86 -9.49
CA GLN A 172 -13.81 12.67 -10.73
C GLN A 172 -12.51 13.41 -11.01
N SER A 173 -11.73 13.73 -9.97
CA SER A 173 -10.43 14.44 -10.07
C SER A 173 -9.29 13.67 -9.42
N TYR A 174 -9.49 12.37 -9.20
CA TYR A 174 -8.53 11.54 -8.51
C TYR A 174 -7.26 11.33 -9.32
N GLN A 175 -6.12 11.62 -8.70
CA GLN A 175 -4.81 11.33 -9.23
C GLN A 175 -4.28 10.08 -8.53
N PRO A 176 -4.28 8.92 -9.18
CA PRO A 176 -3.81 7.67 -8.57
C PRO A 176 -2.31 7.73 -8.28
N ASP A 177 -1.88 6.97 -7.29
CA ASP A 177 -0.48 6.59 -7.14
C ASP A 177 -0.08 5.65 -8.28
N ILE A 178 1.23 5.50 -8.51
CA ILE A 178 1.74 4.54 -9.50
C ILE A 178 1.26 3.14 -9.15
N LYS A 179 0.63 2.47 -10.11
CA LYS A 179 0.07 1.13 -9.94
C LYS A 179 0.95 0.04 -10.56
N ALA A 180 0.71 -1.21 -10.17
CA ALA A 180 1.49 -2.36 -10.64
C ALA A 180 1.52 -2.52 -12.16
N ASN A 181 0.42 -2.19 -12.86
CA ASN A 181 0.34 -2.24 -14.33
C ASN A 181 1.17 -1.16 -15.03
N GLN A 182 1.63 -0.14 -14.32
CA GLN A 182 2.42 0.97 -14.86
C GLN A 182 3.93 0.79 -14.68
N VAL A 183 4.35 -0.29 -14.02
CA VAL A 183 5.77 -0.54 -13.73
C VAL A 183 6.21 -1.90 -14.27
N PRO A 184 7.51 -2.02 -14.67
CA PRO A 184 8.03 -3.26 -15.23
C PRO A 184 8.08 -4.41 -14.19
N PRO A 185 8.15 -5.68 -14.65
CA PRO A 185 8.20 -6.87 -13.78
C PRO A 185 9.27 -6.81 -12.69
N VAL A 186 10.45 -6.27 -13.01
CA VAL A 186 11.56 -6.10 -12.05
C VAL A 186 11.16 -5.18 -10.89
N THR A 187 10.46 -4.07 -11.19
CA THR A 187 9.99 -3.15 -10.15
C THR A 187 8.87 -3.78 -9.33
N ARG A 188 7.98 -4.58 -9.94
CA ARG A 188 6.95 -5.34 -9.22
C ARG A 188 7.57 -6.35 -8.25
N ALA A 189 8.56 -7.11 -8.72
CA ALA A 189 9.29 -8.06 -7.86
C ALA A 189 10.05 -7.36 -6.71
N MET A 190 10.59 -6.17 -6.94
CA MET A 190 11.17 -5.35 -5.88
C MET A 190 10.09 -4.83 -4.92
N ALA A 191 8.89 -4.50 -5.40
CA ALA A 191 7.77 -4.10 -4.55
C ALA A 191 7.33 -5.24 -3.64
N ASP A 192 7.30 -6.49 -4.13
CA ASP A 192 7.03 -7.66 -3.28
C ASP A 192 8.05 -7.77 -2.14
N ILE A 193 9.34 -7.54 -2.42
CA ILE A 193 10.38 -7.52 -1.39
C ILE A 193 10.14 -6.37 -0.39
N CYS A 194 9.82 -5.16 -0.87
CA CYS A 194 9.51 -4.04 0.01
C CYS A 194 8.29 -4.33 0.89
N LEU A 195 7.24 -4.95 0.33
CA LEU A 195 6.05 -5.35 1.08
C LEU A 195 6.37 -6.38 2.16
N LEU A 196 7.23 -7.36 1.87
CA LEU A 196 7.72 -8.30 2.88
C LEU A 196 8.46 -7.58 4.02
N LEU A 197 9.32 -6.60 3.69
CA LEU A 197 10.05 -5.83 4.70
C LEU A 197 9.11 -4.97 5.55
N PHE A 198 8.07 -4.37 4.98
CA PHE A 198 7.03 -3.64 5.73
C PHE A 198 6.25 -4.52 6.71
N ASN A 199 6.22 -5.83 6.46
CA ASN A 199 5.53 -6.81 7.32
C ASN A 199 6.46 -7.53 8.30
N THR A 200 7.71 -7.11 8.42
CA THR A 200 8.63 -7.65 9.44
C THR A 200 8.33 -7.05 10.82
N ASN A 201 8.53 -7.84 11.87
CA ASN A 201 8.41 -7.34 13.25
C ASN A 201 9.32 -6.13 13.48
N GLU A 202 10.53 -6.15 12.92
CA GLU A 202 11.51 -5.07 13.00
C GLU A 202 10.98 -3.73 12.43
N PHE A 203 10.10 -3.78 11.43
CA PHE A 203 9.48 -2.58 10.88
C PHE A 203 8.26 -2.11 11.68
N ILE A 204 7.45 -3.06 12.16
CA ILE A 204 6.17 -2.77 12.80
C ILE A 204 6.35 -2.35 14.27
N TYR A 205 7.30 -2.98 14.96
CA TYR A 205 7.56 -2.71 16.37
C TYR A 205 8.88 -1.97 16.56
N VAL A 206 8.82 -0.86 17.27
CA VAL A 206 10.00 -0.11 17.72
C VAL A 206 10.38 -0.69 19.09
N GLU A 207 11.56 -1.30 19.20
CA GLU A 207 12.15 -1.72 20.48
C GLU A 207 12.80 -0.55 21.20
#